data_3a1d7eb9123fb14e6c6465ebe5264846
#
_entry.id   3a1d7eb9123fb14e6c6465ebe5264846
#
_cell.length_a   1.000
_cell.length_b   1.000
_cell.length_c   1.000
_cell.angle_alpha   90.00
_cell.angle_beta   90.00
_cell.angle_gamma   90.00
#
_symmetry.space_group_name_H-M   'P 1'
#
loop_
_entity.id
_entity.type
_entity.pdbx_description
1 polymer ?
#
loop_
_entity_poly.entity_id
_entity_poly.type
_entity_poly.pdbx_seq_one_letter_code
_entity_poly.pdbx_strand_id
1 'polypeptide(L)'
;MGRMVHYGFATVSTDTGHNSSSDDNRWALDAPESINDWGFRAMHGSVSLAKSIAAAYYSCDIKFSYYASCSTGGRQGLKEIQLHPDSFDGIVVGAPGEYPTPL
;
A
#
# COMPACT_ATOMS: atom_id res chain seq x y z
N MET A 1 9.82 4.44 3.44
CA MET A 1 10.03 5.42 2.35
C MET A 1 11.49 5.84 2.17
N GLY A 2 12.19 6.29 3.20
CA GLY A 2 13.52 6.91 3.06
C GLY A 2 14.56 6.13 2.26
N ARG A 3 14.61 4.82 2.38
CA ARG A 3 15.60 4.00 1.65
C ARG A 3 15.46 4.09 0.13
N MET A 4 14.25 4.02 -0.39
CA MET A 4 14.03 3.95 -1.86
C MET A 4 14.31 5.29 -2.55
N VAL A 5 14.11 6.40 -1.85
CA VAL A 5 14.48 7.73 -2.36
C VAL A 5 15.99 7.82 -2.67
N HIS A 6 16.85 7.22 -1.83
CA HIS A 6 18.30 7.19 -2.06
C HIS A 6 18.71 6.39 -3.30
N TYR A 7 17.87 5.49 -3.76
CA TYR A 7 18.07 4.75 -5.02
C TYR A 7 17.44 5.44 -6.24
N GLY A 8 16.93 6.66 -6.08
CA GLY A 8 16.37 7.45 -7.18
C GLY A 8 14.91 7.15 -7.51
N PHE A 9 14.18 6.47 -6.63
CA PHE A 9 12.74 6.22 -6.81
C PHE A 9 11.89 7.36 -6.26
N ALA A 10 10.82 7.71 -6.96
CA ALA A 10 9.69 8.38 -6.35
C ALA A 10 8.97 7.37 -5.43
N THR A 11 8.67 7.76 -4.19
CA THR A 11 8.11 6.83 -3.20
C THR A 11 6.85 7.37 -2.57
N VAL A 12 5.92 6.48 -2.29
CA VAL A 12 4.66 6.77 -1.59
C VAL A 12 4.45 5.78 -0.45
N SER A 13 3.74 6.21 0.56
CA SER A 13 3.14 5.33 1.57
C SER A 13 1.80 5.89 2.02
N THR A 14 1.02 5.09 2.71
CA THR A 14 -0.28 5.45 3.27
C THR A 14 -0.33 5.10 4.74
N ASP A 15 -1.13 5.83 5.51
CA ASP A 15 -1.52 5.48 6.88
C ASP A 15 -2.66 4.44 6.92
N THR A 16 -3.09 4.00 5.74
CA THR A 16 -4.21 3.05 5.60
C THR A 16 -5.57 3.55 6.08
N GLY A 17 -5.74 4.87 6.10
CA GLY A 17 -6.99 5.53 6.46
C GLY A 17 -7.22 5.71 7.97
N HIS A 18 -6.20 5.52 8.79
CA HIS A 18 -6.30 5.76 10.23
C HIS A 18 -4.96 6.15 10.85
N ASN A 19 -5.01 6.85 11.95
CA ASN A 19 -3.83 7.24 12.73
C ASN A 19 -3.99 6.70 14.16
N SER A 20 -3.35 5.57 14.43
CA SER A 20 -3.38 4.91 15.73
C SER A 20 -2.07 4.20 16.03
N SER A 21 -1.84 3.81 17.29
CA SER A 21 -0.75 2.88 17.62
C SER A 21 -1.09 1.47 17.15
N SER A 22 -0.06 0.62 17.01
CA SER A 22 -0.21 -0.77 16.55
C SER A 22 -1.15 -1.61 17.42
N ASP A 23 -1.36 -1.21 18.67
CA ASP A 23 -2.15 -1.95 19.65
C ASP A 23 -3.57 -1.37 19.83
N ASP A 24 -3.88 -0.29 19.12
CA ASP A 24 -5.17 0.38 19.24
C ASP A 24 -6.05 0.08 18.02
N ASN A 25 -7.04 -0.79 18.23
CA ASN A 25 -7.98 -1.20 17.20
C ASN A 25 -9.29 -0.40 17.21
N ARG A 26 -9.40 0.67 18.02
CA ARG A 26 -10.62 1.47 18.12
C ARG A 26 -10.99 2.17 16.83
N TRP A 27 -10.03 2.38 15.92
CA TRP A 27 -10.27 2.93 14.59
C TRP A 27 -11.23 2.09 13.74
N ALA A 28 -11.33 0.79 14.05
CA ALA A 28 -12.20 -0.15 13.33
C ALA A 28 -13.59 -0.29 13.97
N LEU A 29 -13.78 0.22 15.20
CA LEU A 29 -15.02 0.06 15.92
C LEU A 29 -16.12 0.90 15.28
N ASP A 30 -17.22 0.24 14.90
CA ASP A 30 -18.38 0.86 14.23
C ASP A 30 -18.01 1.65 12.95
N ALA A 31 -16.85 1.33 12.33
CA ALA A 31 -16.32 2.05 11.19
C ALA A 31 -15.97 1.10 10.02
N PRO A 32 -16.98 0.52 9.33
CA PRO A 32 -16.75 -0.45 8.26
C PRO A 32 -15.93 0.12 7.10
N GLU A 33 -16.04 1.42 6.84
CA GLU A 33 -15.25 2.08 5.80
C GLU A 33 -13.75 2.10 6.14
N SER A 34 -13.39 2.32 7.41
CA SER A 34 -12.00 2.26 7.87
C SER A 34 -11.43 0.85 7.74
N ILE A 35 -12.25 -0.18 7.96
CA ILE A 35 -11.85 -1.58 7.74
C ILE A 35 -11.58 -1.85 6.26
N ASN A 36 -12.42 -1.32 5.36
CA ASN A 36 -12.22 -1.43 3.92
C ASN A 36 -10.95 -0.69 3.47
N ASP A 37 -10.71 0.50 4.01
CA ASP A 37 -9.48 1.27 3.74
C ASP A 37 -8.23 0.49 4.15
N TRP A 38 -8.22 0.00 5.39
CA TRP A 38 -7.12 -0.82 5.90
C TRP A 38 -6.95 -2.11 5.12
N GLY A 39 -8.06 -2.72 4.69
CA GLY A 39 -8.09 -3.98 3.97
C GLY A 39 -7.41 -3.92 2.61
N PHE A 40 -7.74 -2.91 1.81
CA PHE A 40 -7.26 -2.79 0.42
C PHE A 40 -7.39 -1.39 -0.20
N ARG A 41 -8.45 -0.62 0.12
CA ARG A 41 -8.83 0.58 -0.64
C ARG A 41 -7.80 1.70 -0.52
N ALA A 42 -7.29 1.97 0.69
CA ALA A 42 -6.31 3.03 0.91
C ALA A 42 -4.99 2.74 0.19
N MET A 43 -4.56 1.49 0.15
CA MET A 43 -3.36 1.08 -0.57
C MET A 43 -3.52 1.34 -2.06
N HIS A 44 -4.55 0.80 -2.70
CA HIS A 44 -4.80 0.97 -4.12
C HIS A 44 -4.99 2.45 -4.52
N GLY A 45 -5.78 3.21 -3.76
CA GLY A 45 -5.99 4.63 -3.98
C GLY A 45 -4.68 5.43 -3.90
N SER A 46 -3.82 5.12 -2.93
CA SER A 46 -2.52 5.77 -2.79
C SER A 46 -1.58 5.48 -3.95
N VAL A 47 -1.57 4.24 -4.45
CA VAL A 47 -0.77 3.85 -5.63
C VAL A 47 -1.23 4.61 -6.88
N SER A 48 -2.53 4.62 -7.13
CA SER A 48 -3.11 5.29 -8.30
C SER A 48 -2.84 6.80 -8.27
N LEU A 49 -3.04 7.43 -7.12
CA LEU A 49 -2.77 8.86 -6.94
C LEU A 49 -1.28 9.18 -7.10
N ALA A 50 -0.40 8.37 -6.50
CA ALA A 50 1.04 8.58 -6.59
C ALA A 50 1.55 8.47 -8.02
N LYS A 51 1.05 7.51 -8.81
CA LYS A 51 1.37 7.39 -10.23
C LYS A 51 0.96 8.65 -11.00
N SER A 52 -0.24 9.15 -10.77
CA SER A 52 -0.73 10.37 -11.42
C SER A 52 0.12 11.59 -11.05
N ILE A 53 0.47 11.75 -9.77
CA ILE A 53 1.32 12.85 -9.30
C ILE A 53 2.73 12.75 -9.91
N ALA A 54 3.33 11.56 -9.90
CA ALA A 54 4.67 11.37 -10.46
C ALA A 54 4.71 11.65 -11.95
N ALA A 55 3.74 11.17 -12.73
CA ALA A 55 3.65 11.45 -14.16
C ALA A 55 3.51 12.96 -14.42
N ALA A 56 2.67 13.66 -13.66
CA ALA A 56 2.49 15.11 -13.79
C ALA A 56 3.76 15.88 -13.39
N TYR A 57 4.39 15.50 -12.28
CA TYR A 57 5.59 16.18 -11.77
C TYR A 57 6.80 16.05 -12.71
N TYR A 58 7.02 14.86 -13.23
CA TYR A 58 8.16 14.59 -14.13
C TYR A 58 7.82 14.82 -15.61
N SER A 59 6.57 15.14 -15.94
CA SER A 59 6.08 15.35 -17.30
C SER A 59 6.40 14.17 -18.25
N CYS A 60 6.36 12.95 -17.73
CA CYS A 60 6.60 11.72 -18.49
C CYS A 60 5.85 10.54 -17.87
N ASP A 61 5.60 9.53 -18.68
CA ASP A 61 4.97 8.30 -18.23
C ASP A 61 5.89 7.51 -17.29
N ILE A 62 5.29 6.83 -16.32
CA ILE A 62 5.99 5.93 -15.42
C ILE A 62 6.40 4.69 -16.19
N LYS A 63 7.70 4.40 -16.23
CA LYS A 63 8.22 3.22 -16.92
C LYS A 63 8.04 1.94 -16.12
N PHE A 64 8.32 2.01 -14.82
CA PHE A 64 8.24 0.87 -13.92
C PHE A 64 7.73 1.29 -12.55
N SER A 65 6.96 0.42 -11.93
CA SER A 65 6.48 0.58 -10.57
C SER A 65 6.72 -0.69 -9.76
N TYR A 66 7.24 -0.52 -8.56
CA TYR A 66 7.60 -1.63 -7.69
C TYR A 66 7.02 -1.46 -6.30
N TYR A 67 6.69 -2.58 -5.69
CA TYR A 67 6.26 -2.63 -4.31
C TYR A 67 7.24 -3.44 -3.46
N ALA A 68 7.62 -2.91 -2.31
CA ALA A 68 8.47 -3.61 -1.36
C ALA A 68 8.04 -3.29 0.08
N SER A 69 7.62 -4.31 0.83
CA SER A 69 7.23 -4.14 2.22
C SER A 69 7.20 -5.48 2.97
N CYS A 70 6.94 -5.41 4.29
CA CYS A 70 6.85 -6.59 5.14
C CYS A 70 5.69 -6.46 6.15
N SER A 71 5.37 -7.55 6.85
CA SER A 71 4.32 -7.62 7.88
C SER A 71 2.95 -7.17 7.32
N THR A 72 2.31 -6.18 7.92
CA THR A 72 1.06 -5.59 7.39
C THR A 72 1.21 -5.11 5.95
N GLY A 73 2.34 -4.48 5.61
CA GLY A 73 2.63 -4.10 4.22
C GLY A 73 2.81 -5.31 3.29
N GLY A 74 3.35 -6.42 3.78
CA GLY A 74 3.40 -7.68 3.03
C GLY A 74 2.00 -8.18 2.67
N ARG A 75 1.07 -8.17 3.62
CA ARG A 75 -0.35 -8.49 3.39
C ARG A 75 -0.98 -7.55 2.35
N GLN A 76 -0.73 -6.25 2.47
CA GLN A 76 -1.24 -5.25 1.52
C GLN A 76 -0.74 -5.51 0.10
N GLY A 77 0.55 -5.81 -0.06
CA GLY A 77 1.13 -6.13 -1.36
C GLY A 77 0.51 -7.37 -2.00
N LEU A 78 0.29 -8.44 -1.22
CA LEU A 78 -0.39 -9.65 -1.70
C LEU A 78 -1.84 -9.35 -2.10
N LYS A 79 -2.54 -8.53 -1.31
CA LYS A 79 -3.91 -8.14 -1.61
C LYS A 79 -3.99 -7.29 -2.88
N GLU A 80 -3.03 -6.39 -3.08
CA GLU A 80 -2.97 -5.55 -4.27
C GLU A 80 -2.79 -6.39 -5.55
N ILE A 81 -1.85 -7.34 -5.59
CA ILE A 81 -1.70 -8.20 -6.77
C ILE A 81 -2.88 -9.15 -6.99
N GLN A 82 -3.58 -9.51 -5.93
CA GLN A 82 -4.79 -10.34 -6.05
C GLN A 82 -5.94 -9.57 -6.72
N LEU A 83 -6.13 -8.30 -6.37
CA LEU A 83 -7.23 -7.47 -6.86
C LEU A 83 -6.85 -6.65 -8.10
N HIS A 84 -5.60 -6.23 -8.19
CA HIS A 84 -5.07 -5.31 -9.19
C HIS A 84 -3.72 -5.80 -9.71
N PRO A 85 -3.66 -6.92 -10.45
CA PRO A 85 -2.40 -7.55 -10.87
C PRO A 85 -1.49 -6.63 -11.70
N ASP A 86 -2.07 -5.64 -12.36
CA ASP A 86 -1.35 -4.69 -13.21
C ASP A 86 -0.83 -3.45 -12.47
N SER A 87 -1.02 -3.38 -11.13
CA SER A 87 -0.60 -2.22 -10.35
C SER A 87 0.92 -2.06 -10.29
N PHE A 88 1.67 -3.15 -10.36
CA PHE A 88 3.13 -3.16 -10.22
C PHE A 88 3.79 -4.10 -11.23
N ASP A 89 4.98 -3.71 -11.69
CA ASP A 89 5.86 -4.55 -12.51
C ASP A 89 6.59 -5.60 -11.67
N GLY A 90 6.74 -5.37 -10.38
CA GLY A 90 7.34 -6.32 -9.46
C GLY A 90 7.00 -6.03 -8.01
N ILE A 91 6.88 -7.11 -7.23
CA ILE A 91 6.53 -7.06 -5.81
C ILE A 91 7.51 -7.91 -5.00
N VAL A 92 7.99 -7.34 -3.91
CA VAL A 92 8.75 -8.04 -2.87
C VAL A 92 8.01 -7.89 -1.55
N VAL A 93 7.53 -8.99 -1.02
CA VAL A 93 6.84 -9.03 0.28
C VAL A 93 7.58 -9.95 1.24
N GLY A 94 7.83 -9.45 2.44
CA GLY A 94 8.44 -10.21 3.53
C GLY A 94 7.44 -10.46 4.65
N ALA A 95 7.42 -11.69 5.20
CA ALA A 95 6.60 -12.06 6.36
C ALA A 95 5.19 -11.46 6.33
N PRO A 96 4.39 -11.68 5.28
CA PRO A 96 3.07 -11.09 5.19
C PRO A 96 2.20 -11.57 6.36
N GLY A 97 1.42 -10.65 6.95
CA GLY A 97 0.39 -11.02 7.92
C GLY A 97 -0.76 -11.68 7.21
N GLU A 98 -0.69 -12.99 7.06
CA GLU A 98 -1.72 -13.81 6.42
C GLU A 98 -2.80 -14.21 7.42
N TYR A 99 -3.99 -14.49 6.92
CA TYR A 99 -5.14 -14.94 7.72
C TYR A 99 -5.51 -13.98 8.87
N PRO A 100 -5.90 -12.74 8.55
CA PRO A 100 -6.38 -11.81 9.58
C PRO A 100 -7.65 -12.30 10.30
N THR A 101 -8.32 -13.29 9.74
CA THR A 101 -9.43 -14.01 10.37
C THR A 101 -9.11 -15.51 10.42
N PRO A 102 -9.30 -16.19 11.55
CA PRO A 102 -9.23 -17.64 11.59
C PRO A 102 -10.30 -18.23 10.64
N LEU A 103 -9.93 -19.25 9.93
CA LEU A 103 -10.85 -20.07 9.13
C LEU A 103 -11.83 -20.82 10.04
#